data_df90ef9c2d8d32aa1953a8ff891df727
#
_entry.id   df90ef9c2d8d32aa1953a8ff891df727
#
_cell.length_a   1.000
_cell.length_b   1.000
_cell.length_c   1.000
_cell.angle_alpha   90.00
_cell.angle_beta   90.00
_cell.angle_gamma   90.00
#
_symmetry.space_group_name_H-M   'P 1'
#
loop_
_entity.id
_entity.type
_entity.pdbx_description
1 polymer ?
#
loop_
_entity_poly.entity_id
_entity_poly.type
_entity_poly.pdbx_seq_one_letter_code
_entity_poly.pdbx_strand_id
1 'polypeptide(L)'
;MNETLRDPRRRESLAILAMAAAVPGLLLWRPAQAQLAALSDSDASAGLKGALEAGATAAVQMLGRTDGFWGNDKLRIPLPDWLRRSEKALKFAGYGKDIDALKLGVNRAAEQAVPQAKALLVDAVKTMSVTDAKAILTGGDDSVTKFFASKTRAPLTERFLPIVKQTTEKIGLAQQYNGLVDQAGRLGLGGSSVVRVENHVTDKALDGLYFMIGEEERKIRSNPIGASSAIVRRVFGALK
;
A
#
# COMPACT_ATOMS: atom_id res chain seq x y z
N MET A 1 -80.22 10.55 49.14
CA MET A 1 -81.56 10.65 48.56
C MET A 1 -81.50 10.34 47.13
N ASN A 2 -82.02 9.21 46.79
CA ASN A 2 -82.50 8.66 45.50
C ASN A 2 -81.40 8.28 44.46
N GLU A 3 -81.19 7.00 44.28
CA GLU A 3 -82.03 6.05 43.52
C GLU A 3 -82.12 6.45 42.07
N THR A 4 -81.88 5.70 41.09
CA THR A 4 -82.15 4.34 40.60
C THR A 4 -81.76 4.43 39.09
N LEU A 5 -81.49 3.54 38.35
CA LEU A 5 -81.93 2.22 37.94
C LEU A 5 -81.00 1.72 36.82
N ARG A 6 -80.53 0.54 36.96
CA ARG A 6 -80.40 -0.58 36.02
C ARG A 6 -81.01 -0.35 34.62
N ASP A 7 -80.29 -0.61 33.63
CA ASP A 7 -80.77 -1.49 32.57
C ASP A 7 -79.61 -2.35 31.92
N PRO A 8 -79.76 -3.63 31.98
CA PRO A 8 -78.79 -4.56 31.32
C PRO A 8 -79.45 -5.07 30.06
N ARG A 9 -78.94 -4.78 28.95
CA ARG A 9 -79.07 -5.60 27.71
C ARG A 9 -78.56 -4.83 26.50
N ARG A 10 -77.38 -5.21 26.02
CA ARG A 10 -77.19 -5.61 24.62
C ARG A 10 -75.86 -6.25 24.49
N ARG A 11 -75.87 -7.54 24.48
CA ARG A 11 -74.85 -8.38 23.87
C ARG A 11 -75.07 -8.17 22.38
N GLU A 12 -74.09 -7.54 21.72
CA GLU A 12 -73.95 -7.71 20.31
C GLU A 12 -72.46 -7.89 20.02
N SER A 13 -72.19 -9.04 19.55
CA SER A 13 -70.95 -9.58 19.04
C SER A 13 -70.34 -8.68 17.96
N LEU A 14 -69.22 -8.07 18.22
CA LEU A 14 -68.37 -7.55 17.16
C LEU A 14 -67.13 -8.43 17.07
N ALA A 15 -67.15 -9.25 16.04
CA ALA A 15 -66.01 -10.02 15.59
C ALA A 15 -64.85 -9.05 15.28
N ILE A 16 -63.79 -9.08 16.09
CA ILE A 16 -62.57 -8.37 15.83
C ILE A 16 -61.84 -9.17 14.75
N LEU A 17 -61.92 -8.67 13.54
CA LEU A 17 -61.08 -9.11 12.43
C LEU A 17 -59.61 -8.72 12.77
N ALA A 18 -58.84 -9.66 13.30
CA ALA A 18 -57.43 -9.49 13.45
C ALA A 18 -56.78 -9.50 12.05
N MET A 19 -56.65 -8.36 11.43
CA MET A 19 -55.74 -8.18 10.29
C MET A 19 -54.32 -8.35 10.80
N ALA A 20 -53.76 -9.53 10.54
CA ALA A 20 -52.34 -9.77 10.59
C ALA A 20 -51.67 -8.89 9.54
N ALA A 21 -51.20 -7.72 9.94
CA ALA A 21 -50.26 -6.93 9.17
C ALA A 21 -48.96 -7.72 9.11
N ALA A 22 -48.79 -8.52 8.06
CA ALA A 22 -47.52 -9.10 7.66
C ALA A 22 -46.57 -7.92 7.40
N VAL A 23 -45.60 -7.74 8.29
CA VAL A 23 -44.50 -6.82 8.09
C VAL A 23 -43.57 -7.46 7.08
N PRO A 24 -43.47 -6.99 5.83
CA PRO A 24 -42.44 -7.46 4.90
C PRO A 24 -41.17 -6.65 5.17
N GLY A 25 -40.54 -6.89 6.31
CA GLY A 25 -39.34 -6.13 6.73
C GLY A 25 -38.14 -6.98 7.13
N LEU A 26 -38.20 -8.31 6.98
CA LEU A 26 -37.16 -9.22 7.48
C LEU A 26 -36.26 -9.82 6.39
N LEU A 27 -36.13 -9.20 5.21
CA LEU A 27 -35.44 -9.79 4.07
C LEU A 27 -34.20 -9.01 3.60
N LEU A 28 -33.59 -8.14 4.39
CA LEU A 28 -32.42 -7.36 3.93
C LEU A 28 -31.12 -7.47 4.76
N TRP A 29 -31.04 -8.41 5.67
CA TRP A 29 -29.74 -8.73 6.28
C TRP A 29 -29.21 -10.04 5.68
N ARG A 30 -28.79 -10.00 4.43
CA ARG A 30 -27.92 -11.04 3.90
C ARG A 30 -26.54 -10.84 4.58
N PRO A 31 -26.05 -11.81 5.34
CA PRO A 31 -24.72 -11.71 5.93
C PRO A 31 -23.70 -11.54 4.79
N ALA A 32 -22.67 -10.71 5.02
CA ALA A 32 -21.62 -10.40 4.05
C ALA A 32 -20.97 -11.67 3.46
N GLN A 33 -20.94 -12.76 4.21
CA GLN A 33 -20.51 -14.09 3.76
C GLN A 33 -21.37 -14.70 2.66
N ALA A 34 -22.67 -14.40 2.62
CA ALA A 34 -23.55 -14.88 1.53
C ALA A 34 -23.30 -14.12 0.22
N GLN A 35 -22.76 -12.92 0.25
CA GLN A 35 -22.38 -12.16 -0.93
C GLN A 35 -21.06 -12.65 -1.53
N LEU A 36 -20.10 -13.08 -0.70
CA LEU A 36 -18.87 -13.76 -1.16
C LEU A 36 -19.16 -15.10 -1.81
N ALA A 37 -20.10 -15.88 -1.26
CA ALA A 37 -20.52 -17.15 -1.83
C ALA A 37 -21.27 -17.01 -3.17
N ALA A 38 -21.78 -15.81 -3.48
CA ALA A 38 -22.45 -15.51 -4.75
C ALA A 38 -21.49 -14.98 -5.84
N LEU A 39 -20.24 -14.64 -5.49
CA LEU A 39 -19.19 -14.28 -6.45
C LEU A 39 -18.51 -15.56 -6.92
N SER A 40 -18.42 -15.76 -8.23
CA SER A 40 -17.57 -16.83 -8.75
C SER A 40 -16.10 -16.56 -8.36
N ASP A 41 -15.32 -17.60 -8.15
CA ASP A 41 -13.86 -17.50 -7.91
C ASP A 41 -13.18 -16.68 -9.03
N SER A 42 -13.71 -16.73 -10.24
CA SER A 42 -13.27 -15.96 -11.40
C SER A 42 -13.52 -14.46 -11.23
N ASP A 43 -14.74 -14.08 -10.82
CA ASP A 43 -15.09 -12.65 -10.64
C ASP A 43 -14.33 -12.01 -9.48
N ALA A 44 -14.18 -12.76 -8.38
CA ALA A 44 -13.39 -12.34 -7.25
C ALA A 44 -11.91 -12.13 -7.63
N SER A 45 -11.34 -13.06 -8.40
CA SER A 45 -9.97 -12.96 -8.91
C SER A 45 -9.81 -11.79 -9.88
N ALA A 46 -10.76 -11.59 -10.81
CA ALA A 46 -10.72 -10.48 -11.76
C ALA A 46 -10.80 -9.11 -11.06
N GLY A 47 -11.69 -9.00 -10.06
CA GLY A 47 -11.81 -7.78 -9.24
C GLY A 47 -10.55 -7.46 -8.46
N LEU A 48 -9.95 -8.47 -7.84
CA LEU A 48 -8.69 -8.33 -7.13
C LEU A 48 -7.57 -7.89 -8.08
N LYS A 49 -7.41 -8.55 -9.23
CA LYS A 49 -6.41 -8.17 -10.24
C LYS A 49 -6.51 -6.70 -10.64
N GLY A 50 -7.72 -6.23 -10.94
CA GLY A 50 -7.96 -4.82 -11.27
C GLY A 50 -7.57 -3.86 -10.15
N ALA A 51 -7.87 -4.22 -8.89
CA ALA A 51 -7.46 -3.42 -7.72
C ALA A 51 -5.95 -3.37 -7.55
N LEU A 52 -5.28 -4.52 -7.67
CA LEU A 52 -3.82 -4.62 -7.53
C LEU A 52 -3.09 -3.85 -8.64
N GLU A 53 -3.55 -3.94 -9.88
CA GLU A 53 -2.98 -3.18 -11.00
C GLU A 53 -3.13 -1.67 -10.80
N ALA A 54 -4.32 -1.22 -10.38
CA ALA A 54 -4.58 0.18 -10.08
C ALA A 54 -3.71 0.68 -8.91
N GLY A 55 -3.65 -0.07 -7.82
CA GLY A 55 -2.85 0.26 -6.64
C GLY A 55 -1.34 0.30 -6.93
N ALA A 56 -0.82 -0.69 -7.65
CA ALA A 56 0.57 -0.73 -8.08
C ALA A 56 0.91 0.44 -9.02
N THR A 57 0.02 0.76 -9.96
CA THR A 57 0.20 1.90 -10.86
C THR A 57 0.21 3.22 -10.09
N ALA A 58 -0.71 3.41 -9.15
CA ALA A 58 -0.76 4.60 -8.31
C ALA A 58 0.51 4.76 -7.46
N ALA A 59 0.97 3.68 -6.82
CA ALA A 59 2.21 3.69 -6.04
C ALA A 59 3.42 4.10 -6.89
N VAL A 60 3.57 3.52 -8.08
CA VAL A 60 4.65 3.86 -9.02
C VAL A 60 4.57 5.33 -9.47
N GLN A 61 3.38 5.83 -9.80
CA GLN A 61 3.20 7.22 -10.21
C GLN A 61 3.51 8.20 -9.09
N MET A 62 3.09 7.89 -7.86
CA MET A 62 3.36 8.74 -6.70
C MET A 62 4.85 8.82 -6.36
N LEU A 63 5.55 7.71 -6.43
CA LEU A 63 6.96 7.62 -6.10
C LEU A 63 7.89 8.09 -7.23
N GLY A 64 7.50 7.89 -8.49
CA GLY A 64 8.30 8.26 -9.65
C GLY A 64 8.27 9.74 -10.02
N ARG A 65 7.46 10.57 -9.34
CA ARG A 65 7.46 12.02 -9.52
C ARG A 65 8.55 12.69 -8.70
N THR A 66 8.90 13.91 -9.06
CA THR A 66 9.75 14.76 -8.24
C THR A 66 9.16 14.88 -6.81
N ASP A 67 10.01 14.73 -5.81
CA ASP A 67 9.64 14.71 -4.39
C ASP A 67 8.75 13.52 -3.96
N GLY A 68 8.66 12.48 -4.78
CA GLY A 68 7.94 11.26 -4.41
C GLY A 68 8.56 10.53 -3.23
N PHE A 69 9.89 10.51 -3.15
CA PHE A 69 10.65 10.04 -1.98
C PHE A 69 11.09 11.20 -1.09
N TRP A 70 11.75 12.21 -1.66
CA TRP A 70 12.32 13.31 -0.90
C TRP A 70 11.28 14.11 -0.11
N GLY A 71 10.12 14.38 -0.69
CA GLY A 71 9.03 15.15 -0.10
C GLY A 71 8.19 14.39 0.94
N ASN A 72 8.44 13.10 1.15
CA ASN A 72 7.68 12.27 2.07
C ASN A 72 8.59 11.73 3.20
N ASP A 73 8.38 12.19 4.43
CA ASP A 73 9.23 11.81 5.57
C ASP A 73 9.21 10.30 5.87
N LYS A 74 8.14 9.58 5.51
CA LYS A 74 8.04 8.13 5.69
C LYS A 74 8.82 7.34 4.64
N LEU A 75 9.06 7.95 3.48
CA LEU A 75 9.66 7.30 2.32
C LEU A 75 11.05 7.81 2.00
N ARG A 76 11.40 8.99 2.56
CA ARG A 76 12.70 9.59 2.34
C ARG A 76 13.82 8.61 2.68
N ILE A 77 14.63 8.29 1.67
CA ILE A 77 15.75 7.36 1.80
C ILE A 77 16.83 8.02 2.66
N PRO A 78 17.16 7.43 3.78
CA PRO A 78 18.26 7.93 4.62
C PRO A 78 19.61 7.57 4.01
N LEU A 79 20.66 8.24 4.43
CA LEU A 79 22.02 7.82 4.14
C LEU A 79 22.30 6.42 4.74
N PRO A 80 23.26 5.65 4.18
CA PRO A 80 23.75 4.43 4.80
C PRO A 80 24.14 4.65 6.26
N ASP A 81 23.89 3.66 7.11
CA ASP A 81 23.99 3.80 8.57
C ASP A 81 25.34 4.32 9.08
N TRP A 82 26.43 3.87 8.45
CA TRP A 82 27.76 4.31 8.82
C TRP A 82 27.92 5.82 8.56
N LEU A 83 27.44 6.33 7.41
CA LEU A 83 27.55 7.75 7.05
C LEU A 83 26.59 8.60 7.89
N ARG A 84 25.42 8.08 8.21
CA ARG A 84 24.48 8.72 9.13
C ARG A 84 25.05 8.91 10.53
N ARG A 85 25.79 7.90 11.04
CA ARG A 85 26.49 8.02 12.33
C ARG A 85 27.62 9.06 12.30
N SER A 86 28.30 9.18 11.16
CA SER A 86 29.41 10.13 10.96
C SER A 86 28.94 11.53 10.55
N GLU A 87 27.64 11.73 10.29
CA GLU A 87 27.08 12.96 9.69
C GLU A 87 27.48 14.23 10.49
N LYS A 88 27.34 14.18 11.80
CA LYS A 88 27.65 15.35 12.66
C LYS A 88 29.13 15.73 12.58
N ALA A 89 30.02 14.77 12.65
CA ALA A 89 31.46 15.00 12.57
C ALA A 89 31.87 15.54 11.19
N LEU A 90 31.33 14.96 10.12
CA LEU A 90 31.58 15.41 8.74
C LEU A 90 31.04 16.84 8.51
N LYS A 91 29.86 17.17 9.02
CA LYS A 91 29.29 18.53 8.95
C LYS A 91 30.19 19.54 9.71
N PHE A 92 30.69 19.16 10.87
CA PHE A 92 31.66 19.99 11.63
C PHE A 92 32.96 20.18 10.86
N ALA A 93 33.42 19.17 10.12
CA ALA A 93 34.60 19.21 9.26
C ALA A 93 34.36 19.97 7.92
N GLY A 94 33.20 20.57 7.71
CA GLY A 94 32.91 21.42 6.54
C GLY A 94 32.18 20.72 5.39
N TYR A 95 31.88 19.41 5.48
CA TYR A 95 31.22 18.62 4.41
C TYR A 95 29.70 18.65 4.46
N GLY A 96 29.09 19.66 5.10
CA GLY A 96 27.64 19.75 5.27
C GLY A 96 26.89 19.80 3.95
N LYS A 97 27.36 20.62 2.99
CA LYS A 97 26.76 20.75 1.66
C LYS A 97 26.79 19.44 0.87
N ASP A 98 27.91 18.72 0.94
CA ASP A 98 28.08 17.44 0.23
C ASP A 98 27.14 16.36 0.78
N ILE A 99 26.95 16.33 2.11
CA ILE A 99 26.00 15.42 2.77
C ILE A 99 24.57 15.74 2.37
N ASP A 100 24.17 17.02 2.34
CA ASP A 100 22.81 17.42 1.98
C ASP A 100 22.55 17.16 0.49
N ALA A 101 23.54 17.38 -0.39
CA ALA A 101 23.48 17.03 -1.80
C ALA A 101 23.35 15.49 -2.00
N LEU A 102 24.11 14.70 -1.23
CA LEU A 102 24.04 13.25 -1.26
C LEU A 102 22.66 12.75 -0.81
N LYS A 103 22.08 13.31 0.27
CA LYS A 103 20.73 12.97 0.72
C LYS A 103 19.68 13.22 -0.36
N LEU A 104 19.75 14.35 -1.03
CA LEU A 104 18.86 14.67 -2.14
C LEU A 104 19.09 13.70 -3.29
N GLY A 105 20.35 13.47 -3.67
CA GLY A 105 20.73 12.62 -4.81
C GLY A 105 20.25 11.18 -4.68
N VAL A 106 20.36 10.54 -3.51
CA VAL A 106 19.87 9.16 -3.30
C VAL A 106 18.36 9.05 -3.51
N ASN A 107 17.59 10.07 -3.10
CA ASN A 107 16.15 10.11 -3.29
C ASN A 107 15.78 10.35 -4.76
N ARG A 108 16.48 11.26 -5.45
CA ARG A 108 16.27 11.50 -6.90
C ARG A 108 16.59 10.26 -7.73
N ALA A 109 17.62 9.50 -7.38
CA ALA A 109 17.94 8.25 -8.06
C ALA A 109 16.81 7.21 -7.89
N ALA A 110 16.22 7.09 -6.72
CA ALA A 110 15.07 6.23 -6.48
C ALA A 110 13.84 6.66 -7.29
N GLU A 111 13.52 7.96 -7.29
CA GLU A 111 12.40 8.54 -8.05
C GLU A 111 12.52 8.23 -9.56
N GLN A 112 13.72 8.24 -10.10
CA GLN A 112 13.97 7.91 -11.50
C GLN A 112 13.91 6.40 -11.81
N ALA A 113 14.25 5.54 -10.84
CA ALA A 113 14.24 4.10 -11.02
C ALA A 113 12.84 3.49 -10.93
N VAL A 114 12.01 3.96 -10.00
CA VAL A 114 10.69 3.37 -9.67
C VAL A 114 9.73 3.25 -10.85
N PRO A 115 9.65 4.15 -11.83
CA PRO A 115 8.77 3.98 -12.99
C PRO A 115 8.97 2.67 -13.76
N GLN A 116 10.19 2.11 -13.73
CA GLN A 116 10.51 0.83 -14.38
C GLN A 116 9.85 -0.38 -13.69
N ALA A 117 9.37 -0.23 -12.45
CA ALA A 117 8.67 -1.30 -11.74
C ALA A 117 7.30 -1.59 -12.34
N LYS A 118 6.66 -0.63 -13.02
CA LYS A 118 5.27 -0.76 -13.46
C LYS A 118 5.02 -2.03 -14.26
N ALA A 119 5.84 -2.30 -15.27
CA ALA A 119 5.65 -3.47 -16.14
C ALA A 119 5.71 -4.78 -15.34
N LEU A 120 6.72 -4.95 -14.48
CA LEU A 120 6.88 -6.16 -13.67
C LEU A 120 5.76 -6.36 -12.65
N LEU A 121 5.27 -5.29 -12.03
CA LEU A 121 4.15 -5.36 -11.10
C LEU A 121 2.86 -5.75 -11.82
N VAL A 122 2.59 -5.17 -12.98
CA VAL A 122 1.43 -5.52 -13.82
C VAL A 122 1.52 -6.96 -14.30
N ASP A 123 2.69 -7.42 -14.73
CA ASP A 123 2.89 -8.81 -15.17
C ASP A 123 2.70 -9.80 -14.02
N ALA A 124 3.15 -9.47 -12.80
CA ALA A 124 2.91 -10.29 -11.62
C ALA A 124 1.41 -10.43 -11.33
N VAL A 125 0.63 -9.36 -11.50
CA VAL A 125 -0.84 -9.39 -11.36
C VAL A 125 -1.49 -10.24 -12.44
N LYS A 126 -1.09 -10.08 -13.71
CA LYS A 126 -1.66 -10.86 -14.83
C LYS A 126 -1.43 -12.35 -14.66
N THR A 127 -0.24 -12.74 -14.21
CA THR A 127 0.16 -14.13 -14.01
C THR A 127 -0.28 -14.73 -12.67
N MET A 128 -0.94 -13.92 -11.81
CA MET A 128 -1.45 -14.35 -10.52
C MET A 128 -2.46 -15.50 -10.66
N SER A 129 -2.23 -16.58 -9.91
CA SER A 129 -3.12 -17.73 -9.87
C SER A 129 -4.37 -17.46 -9.01
N VAL A 130 -5.39 -18.32 -9.17
CA VAL A 130 -6.59 -18.28 -8.29
C VAL A 130 -6.20 -18.54 -6.83
N THR A 131 -5.20 -19.40 -6.59
CA THR A 131 -4.68 -19.68 -5.24
C THR A 131 -4.03 -18.44 -4.63
N ASP A 132 -3.20 -17.71 -5.40
CA ASP A 132 -2.62 -16.45 -4.95
C ASP A 132 -3.74 -15.43 -4.61
N ALA A 133 -4.76 -15.34 -5.47
CA ALA A 133 -5.88 -14.42 -5.26
C ALA A 133 -6.65 -14.75 -3.95
N LYS A 134 -6.93 -16.02 -3.70
CA LYS A 134 -7.57 -16.47 -2.45
C LYS A 134 -6.69 -16.15 -1.24
N ALA A 135 -5.40 -16.42 -1.30
CA ALA A 135 -4.46 -16.12 -0.22
C ALA A 135 -4.41 -14.62 0.11
N ILE A 136 -4.49 -13.75 -0.91
CA ILE A 136 -4.57 -12.30 -0.72
C ILE A 136 -5.90 -11.88 -0.09
N LEU A 137 -7.02 -12.41 -0.57
CA LEU A 137 -8.36 -12.03 -0.07
C LEU A 137 -8.58 -12.47 1.37
N THR A 138 -8.11 -13.65 1.74
CA THR A 138 -8.24 -14.21 3.10
C THR A 138 -7.08 -13.81 4.03
N GLY A 139 -6.05 -13.18 3.48
CA GLY A 139 -4.87 -12.74 4.23
C GLY A 139 -5.09 -11.43 4.99
N GLY A 140 -4.12 -11.09 5.84
CA GLY A 140 -4.11 -9.84 6.60
C GLY A 140 -3.81 -8.61 5.74
N ASP A 141 -3.67 -7.46 6.41
CA ASP A 141 -3.50 -6.13 5.80
C ASP A 141 -2.20 -5.94 4.98
N ASP A 142 -1.31 -6.92 5.01
CA ASP A 142 -0.05 -6.94 4.27
C ASP A 142 0.04 -8.05 3.21
N SER A 143 -1.05 -8.75 2.94
CA SER A 143 -1.07 -9.91 2.03
C SER A 143 -0.73 -9.54 0.59
N VAL A 144 -1.19 -8.38 0.10
CA VAL A 144 -0.83 -7.83 -1.22
C VAL A 144 0.65 -7.47 -1.27
N THR A 145 1.13 -6.79 -0.24
CA THR A 145 2.54 -6.40 -0.15
C THR A 145 3.46 -7.62 -0.18
N LYS A 146 3.13 -8.66 0.59
CA LYS A 146 3.87 -9.93 0.59
C LYS A 146 3.83 -10.64 -0.76
N PHE A 147 2.67 -10.66 -1.41
CA PHE A 147 2.54 -11.22 -2.76
C PHE A 147 3.48 -10.51 -3.73
N PHE A 148 3.42 -9.19 -3.84
CA PHE A 148 4.28 -8.44 -4.74
C PHE A 148 5.76 -8.62 -4.40
N ALA A 149 6.14 -8.50 -3.14
CA ALA A 149 7.53 -8.66 -2.73
C ALA A 149 8.09 -10.05 -3.09
N SER A 150 7.32 -11.11 -2.85
CA SER A 150 7.76 -12.47 -3.17
C SER A 150 7.93 -12.72 -4.66
N LYS A 151 7.10 -12.12 -5.51
CA LYS A 151 7.12 -12.35 -6.97
C LYS A 151 8.06 -11.39 -7.71
N THR A 152 8.28 -10.19 -7.18
CA THR A 152 8.91 -9.11 -7.97
C THR A 152 10.19 -8.54 -7.38
N ARG A 153 10.51 -8.78 -6.09
CA ARG A 153 11.69 -8.13 -5.47
C ARG A 153 13.00 -8.48 -6.18
N ALA A 154 13.25 -9.75 -6.44
CA ALA A 154 14.48 -10.18 -7.12
C ALA A 154 14.58 -9.61 -8.54
N PRO A 155 13.61 -9.82 -9.45
CA PRO A 155 13.69 -9.25 -10.79
C PRO A 155 13.67 -7.71 -10.81
N LEU A 156 13.05 -7.04 -9.82
CA LEU A 156 13.13 -5.59 -9.71
C LEU A 156 14.51 -5.12 -9.24
N THR A 157 15.17 -5.84 -8.34
CA THR A 157 16.54 -5.52 -7.93
C THR A 157 17.48 -5.55 -9.15
N GLU A 158 17.38 -6.59 -9.99
CA GLU A 158 18.18 -6.71 -11.20
C GLU A 158 17.93 -5.57 -12.21
N ARG A 159 16.66 -5.13 -12.33
CA ARG A 159 16.31 -4.03 -13.25
C ARG A 159 16.62 -2.64 -12.69
N PHE A 160 16.49 -2.43 -11.39
CA PHE A 160 16.72 -1.13 -10.76
C PHE A 160 18.21 -0.80 -10.67
N LEU A 161 19.04 -1.78 -10.34
CA LEU A 161 20.46 -1.57 -10.09
C LEU A 161 21.17 -0.83 -11.24
N PRO A 162 21.04 -1.24 -12.53
CA PRO A 162 21.69 -0.52 -13.64
C PRO A 162 21.13 0.88 -13.83
N ILE A 163 19.83 1.11 -13.58
CA ILE A 163 19.20 2.44 -13.71
C ILE A 163 19.69 3.36 -12.60
N VAL A 164 19.67 2.85 -11.36
CA VAL A 164 20.20 3.59 -10.21
C VAL A 164 21.67 3.93 -10.45
N LYS A 165 22.49 2.96 -10.91
CA LYS A 165 23.90 3.19 -11.25
C LYS A 165 24.06 4.30 -12.29
N GLN A 166 23.34 4.21 -13.41
CA GLN A 166 23.39 5.26 -14.45
C GLN A 166 22.98 6.62 -13.91
N THR A 167 21.95 6.67 -13.06
CA THR A 167 21.47 7.92 -12.48
C THR A 167 22.46 8.49 -11.49
N THR A 168 23.03 7.67 -10.60
CA THR A 168 24.03 8.09 -9.62
C THR A 168 25.31 8.58 -10.29
N GLU A 169 25.72 7.97 -11.39
CA GLU A 169 26.85 8.41 -12.20
C GLU A 169 26.58 9.78 -12.84
N LYS A 170 25.40 9.96 -13.48
CA LYS A 170 25.03 11.23 -14.14
C LYS A 170 25.01 12.44 -13.20
N ILE A 171 24.56 12.26 -11.98
CA ILE A 171 24.49 13.33 -10.97
C ILE A 171 25.75 13.42 -10.10
N GLY A 172 26.79 12.65 -10.39
CA GLY A 172 28.05 12.66 -9.64
C GLY A 172 27.93 12.07 -8.22
N LEU A 173 26.83 11.36 -7.92
CA LEU A 173 26.52 10.85 -6.58
C LEU A 173 27.54 9.81 -6.10
N ALA A 174 28.00 8.94 -7.00
CA ALA A 174 29.00 7.93 -6.69
C ALA A 174 30.34 8.58 -6.26
N GLN A 175 30.76 9.63 -6.95
CA GLN A 175 31.97 10.38 -6.63
C GLN A 175 31.83 11.15 -5.29
N GLN A 176 30.68 11.79 -5.05
CA GLN A 176 30.37 12.45 -3.78
C GLN A 176 30.38 11.46 -2.63
N TYR A 177 29.75 10.30 -2.80
CA TYR A 177 29.72 9.23 -1.79
C TYR A 177 31.13 8.72 -1.48
N ASN A 178 31.91 8.38 -2.49
CA ASN A 178 33.28 7.90 -2.32
C ASN A 178 34.18 8.95 -1.68
N GLY A 179 34.04 10.23 -2.06
CA GLY A 179 34.74 11.32 -1.41
C GLY A 179 34.43 11.44 0.09
N LEU A 180 33.16 11.27 0.49
CA LEU A 180 32.78 11.26 1.91
C LEU A 180 33.27 10.00 2.64
N VAL A 181 33.31 8.84 1.96
CA VAL A 181 33.95 7.60 2.49
C VAL A 181 35.41 7.85 2.83
N ASP A 182 36.16 8.43 1.89
CA ASP A 182 37.60 8.71 2.05
C ASP A 182 37.83 9.73 3.18
N GLN A 183 37.04 10.78 3.25
CA GLN A 183 37.14 11.78 4.33
C GLN A 183 36.79 11.19 5.70
N ALA A 184 35.74 10.36 5.79
CA ALA A 184 35.40 9.66 7.02
C ALA A 184 36.54 8.73 7.46
N GLY A 185 37.19 8.03 6.50
CA GLY A 185 38.37 7.21 6.75
C GLY A 185 39.54 8.01 7.34
N ARG A 186 39.85 9.19 6.78
CA ARG A 186 40.90 10.09 7.27
C ARG A 186 40.62 10.63 8.68
N LEU A 187 39.36 10.79 9.02
CA LEU A 187 38.92 11.23 10.36
C LEU A 187 38.77 10.08 11.36
N GLY A 188 39.10 8.83 10.96
CA GLY A 188 38.94 7.66 11.82
C GLY A 188 37.46 7.25 12.02
N LEU A 189 36.54 7.78 11.21
CA LEU A 189 35.10 7.55 11.29
C LEU A 189 34.61 6.41 10.36
N GLY A 190 35.51 5.81 9.58
CA GLY A 190 35.21 4.73 8.62
C GLY A 190 34.86 3.42 9.31
N GLY A 191 33.75 2.80 8.94
CA GLY A 191 33.37 1.46 9.37
C GLY A 191 33.76 0.40 8.34
N SER A 192 33.93 -0.84 8.78
CA SER A 192 34.34 -1.99 7.96
C SER A 192 33.36 -2.45 6.88
N SER A 193 32.16 -1.85 6.79
CA SER A 193 31.10 -2.19 5.84
C SER A 193 30.69 -0.98 5.01
N VAL A 194 31.48 -0.62 4.01
CA VAL A 194 31.07 0.38 3.02
C VAL A 194 30.12 -0.31 2.02
N VAL A 195 28.81 -0.07 2.19
CA VAL A 195 27.80 -0.52 1.23
C VAL A 195 27.88 0.40 0.01
N ARG A 196 27.84 -0.17 -1.19
CA ARG A 196 27.74 0.63 -2.42
C ARG A 196 26.46 1.45 -2.40
N VAL A 197 26.56 2.73 -2.74
CA VAL A 197 25.41 3.65 -2.70
C VAL A 197 24.29 3.17 -3.61
N GLU A 198 24.61 2.57 -4.74
CA GLU A 198 23.64 2.05 -5.71
C GLU A 198 22.80 0.90 -5.13
N ASN A 199 23.44 -0.01 -4.39
CA ASN A 199 22.73 -1.10 -3.71
C ASN A 199 21.81 -0.54 -2.62
N HIS A 200 22.30 0.40 -1.81
CA HIS A 200 21.50 1.05 -0.79
C HIS A 200 20.26 1.75 -1.37
N VAL A 201 20.43 2.53 -2.44
CA VAL A 201 19.33 3.20 -3.12
C VAL A 201 18.34 2.19 -3.71
N THR A 202 18.84 1.12 -4.36
CA THR A 202 17.99 0.08 -4.95
C THR A 202 17.13 -0.59 -3.88
N ASP A 203 17.73 -1.04 -2.78
CA ASP A 203 17.01 -1.71 -1.70
C ASP A 203 15.97 -0.79 -1.07
N LYS A 204 16.36 0.46 -0.79
CA LYS A 204 15.46 1.44 -0.17
C LYS A 204 14.34 1.91 -1.10
N ALA A 205 14.61 2.01 -2.41
CA ALA A 205 13.59 2.31 -3.41
C ALA A 205 12.53 1.20 -3.47
N LEU A 206 12.95 -0.06 -3.42
CA LEU A 206 12.03 -1.21 -3.36
C LEU A 206 11.27 -1.27 -2.04
N ASP A 207 11.92 -1.01 -0.91
CA ASP A 207 11.24 -0.93 0.40
C ASP A 207 10.13 0.14 0.36
N GLY A 208 10.44 1.33 -0.17
CA GLY A 208 9.46 2.42 -0.34
C GLY A 208 8.33 2.06 -1.29
N LEU A 209 8.62 1.37 -2.39
CA LEU A 209 7.61 0.90 -3.34
C LEU A 209 6.62 -0.07 -2.68
N TYR A 210 7.11 -1.09 -1.97
CA TYR A 210 6.24 -2.04 -1.28
C TYR A 210 5.49 -1.39 -0.11
N PHE A 211 6.09 -0.44 0.58
CA PHE A 211 5.40 0.36 1.59
C PHE A 211 4.20 1.11 0.98
N MET A 212 4.38 1.78 -0.16
CA MET A 212 3.29 2.49 -0.84
C MET A 212 2.20 1.55 -1.36
N ILE A 213 2.57 0.38 -1.87
CA ILE A 213 1.59 -0.66 -2.25
C ILE A 213 0.77 -1.06 -1.02
N GLY A 214 1.40 -1.23 0.14
CA GLY A 214 0.72 -1.53 1.41
C GLY A 214 -0.20 -0.40 1.89
N GLU A 215 0.19 0.87 1.69
CA GLU A 215 -0.69 2.01 1.99
C GLU A 215 -1.93 2.02 1.07
N GLU A 216 -1.77 1.73 -0.22
CA GLU A 216 -2.90 1.63 -1.15
C GLU A 216 -3.79 0.41 -0.82
N GLU A 217 -3.21 -0.73 -0.43
CA GLU A 217 -3.95 -1.88 0.07
C GLU A 217 -4.81 -1.51 1.28
N ARG A 218 -4.23 -0.86 2.29
CA ARG A 218 -4.96 -0.43 3.49
C ARG A 218 -6.10 0.55 3.17
N LYS A 219 -5.89 1.47 2.23
CA LYS A 219 -6.95 2.39 1.78
C LYS A 219 -8.12 1.63 1.16
N ILE A 220 -7.84 0.67 0.28
CA ILE A 220 -8.88 -0.14 -0.38
C ILE A 220 -9.62 -0.99 0.66
N ARG A 221 -8.91 -1.64 1.58
CA ARG A 221 -9.52 -2.46 2.64
C ARG A 221 -10.35 -1.63 3.62
N SER A 222 -9.89 -0.43 3.99
CA SER A 222 -10.60 0.46 4.92
C SER A 222 -11.83 1.11 4.29
N ASN A 223 -11.79 1.45 3.00
CA ASN A 223 -12.87 2.09 2.27
C ASN A 223 -13.09 1.46 0.87
N PRO A 224 -13.66 0.25 0.79
CA PRO A 224 -13.92 -0.40 -0.49
C PRO A 224 -14.89 0.38 -1.40
N ILE A 225 -15.79 1.16 -0.80
CA ILE A 225 -16.80 1.96 -1.53
C ILE A 225 -16.13 3.06 -2.36
N GLY A 226 -15.03 3.60 -1.88
CA GLY A 226 -14.21 4.61 -2.59
C GLY A 226 -13.38 4.05 -3.74
N ALA A 227 -13.35 2.74 -3.95
CA ALA A 227 -12.62 2.13 -5.05
C ALA A 227 -13.28 2.45 -6.39
N SER A 228 -12.46 2.74 -7.41
CA SER A 228 -12.91 3.15 -8.75
C SER A 228 -13.72 2.07 -9.50
N SER A 229 -13.52 0.79 -9.18
CA SER A 229 -14.16 -0.35 -9.83
C SER A 229 -15.31 -0.92 -9.01
N ALA A 230 -16.47 -1.13 -9.65
CA ALA A 230 -17.65 -1.76 -9.02
C ALA A 230 -17.34 -3.19 -8.52
N ILE A 231 -16.48 -3.91 -9.24
CA ILE A 231 -16.08 -5.28 -8.88
C ILE A 231 -15.16 -5.29 -7.66
N VAL A 232 -14.22 -4.32 -7.56
CA VAL A 232 -13.36 -4.11 -6.38
C VAL A 232 -14.20 -3.80 -5.15
N ARG A 233 -15.17 -2.88 -5.29
CA ARG A 233 -16.10 -2.56 -4.20
C ARG A 233 -16.86 -3.79 -3.72
N ARG A 234 -17.32 -4.64 -4.63
CA ARG A 234 -18.06 -5.85 -4.30
C ARG A 234 -17.18 -6.87 -3.58
N VAL A 235 -15.96 -7.11 -4.08
CA VAL A 235 -15.02 -8.09 -3.50
C VAL A 235 -14.55 -7.66 -2.12
N PHE A 236 -14.01 -6.45 -1.98
CA PHE A 236 -13.50 -5.95 -0.69
C PHE A 236 -14.59 -5.52 0.29
N GLY A 237 -15.77 -5.14 -0.20
CA GLY A 237 -16.94 -4.86 0.63
C GLY A 237 -17.51 -6.11 1.30
N ALA A 238 -17.35 -7.27 0.68
CA ALA A 238 -17.80 -8.55 1.23
C ALA A 238 -16.81 -9.16 2.26
N LEU A 239 -15.61 -8.58 2.43
CA LEU A 239 -14.63 -8.99 3.44
C LEU A 239 -14.83 -8.29 4.80
N LYS A 240 -15.74 -7.33 4.88
CA LYS A 240 -16.16 -6.65 6.11
C LYS A 240 -17.42 -7.29 6.69
#